data_2d1e372e5445fc20c3aff883b74e4b9e
#
_entry.id   2d1e372e5445fc20c3aff883b74e4b9e
#
_cell.length_a   1.000
_cell.length_b   1.000
_cell.length_c   1.000
_cell.angle_alpha   90.00
_cell.angle_beta   90.00
_cell.angle_gamma   90.00
#
_symmetry.space_group_name_H-M   'P 1'
#
loop_
_entity.id
_entity.type
_entity.pdbx_description
1 polymer ?
#
loop_
_entity_poly.entity_id
_entity_poly.type
_entity_poly.pdbx_seq_one_letter_code
_entity_poly.pdbx_strand_id
1 'polypeptide(L)'
;MHPAKRQMFRFARGFRGRAKNCWTLVQRAVHHAWQKSYTSRRLARRDYRGEWIQRINAGARQFGMRYSEVVRGLPAAGIELNRRVLSELAATEPFTFKALVETARAQLEAERAARKKAVELR
;
A
#
# COMPACT_ATOMS: atom_id res chain seq x y z
N MET A 1 42.71 -7.40 -13.10
CA MET A 1 41.72 -6.36 -12.67
C MET A 1 41.50 -6.46 -11.16
N HIS A 2 41.62 -5.35 -10.46
CA HIS A 2 41.44 -5.28 -8.99
C HIS A 2 40.03 -5.80 -8.58
N PRO A 3 39.91 -6.59 -7.49
CA PRO A 3 38.66 -7.23 -7.09
C PRO A 3 37.47 -6.22 -6.92
N ALA A 4 37.73 -5.05 -6.31
CA ALA A 4 36.72 -4.01 -6.15
C ALA A 4 36.19 -3.48 -7.49
N LYS A 5 37.09 -3.31 -8.48
CA LYS A 5 36.70 -2.88 -9.84
C LYS A 5 35.83 -3.93 -10.53
N ARG A 6 36.17 -5.23 -10.37
CA ARG A 6 35.39 -6.36 -10.91
C ARG A 6 33.98 -6.38 -10.28
N GLN A 7 33.89 -6.13 -8.99
CA GLN A 7 32.60 -6.09 -8.29
C GLN A 7 31.70 -4.96 -8.79
N MET A 8 32.27 -3.75 -9.01
CA MET A 8 31.53 -2.62 -9.58
C MET A 8 30.96 -2.94 -10.97
N PHE A 9 31.74 -3.58 -11.84
CA PHE A 9 31.24 -4.03 -13.15
C PHE A 9 30.13 -5.08 -13.04
N ARG A 10 30.13 -5.90 -11.99
CA ARG A 10 29.02 -6.84 -11.72
C ARG A 10 27.72 -6.11 -11.41
N PHE A 11 27.78 -5.08 -10.58
CA PHE A 11 26.59 -4.25 -10.28
C PHE A 11 26.09 -3.45 -11.47
N ALA A 12 26.97 -3.09 -12.40
CA ALA A 12 26.61 -2.34 -13.60
C ALA A 12 26.01 -3.21 -14.73
N ARG A 13 25.87 -4.52 -14.54
CA ARG A 13 25.27 -5.39 -15.54
C ARG A 13 23.83 -4.95 -15.83
N GLY A 14 23.51 -4.84 -17.13
CA GLY A 14 22.19 -4.38 -17.59
C GLY A 14 22.07 -2.87 -17.70
N PHE A 15 23.08 -2.09 -17.32
CA PHE A 15 23.06 -0.63 -17.48
C PHE A 15 23.16 -0.27 -18.97
N ARG A 16 22.52 0.83 -19.33
CA ARG A 16 22.42 1.29 -20.71
C ARG A 16 23.74 1.90 -21.21
N GLY A 17 24.06 1.65 -22.46
CA GLY A 17 25.20 2.25 -23.14
C GLY A 17 26.55 1.91 -22.49
N ARG A 18 27.41 2.91 -22.41
CA ARG A 18 28.77 2.78 -21.85
C ARG A 18 28.82 2.70 -20.31
N ALA A 19 27.72 2.95 -19.64
CA ALA A 19 27.61 2.86 -18.17
C ALA A 19 27.87 1.44 -17.63
N LYS A 20 27.84 0.40 -18.46
CA LYS A 20 28.17 -0.98 -18.09
C LYS A 20 29.62 -1.36 -18.37
N ASN A 21 30.34 -0.64 -19.27
CA ASN A 21 31.64 -1.03 -19.81
C ASN A 21 32.77 -0.06 -19.46
N CYS A 22 32.52 1.24 -19.35
CA CYS A 22 33.53 2.26 -19.12
C CYS A 22 33.66 2.55 -17.62
N TRP A 23 34.87 2.37 -17.09
CA TRP A 23 35.14 2.45 -15.65
C TRP A 23 34.64 3.76 -14.99
N THR A 24 34.98 4.88 -15.57
CA THR A 24 34.56 6.21 -15.04
C THR A 24 33.06 6.38 -15.01
N LEU A 25 32.35 5.86 -16.01
CA LEU A 25 30.89 5.90 -16.08
C LEU A 25 30.23 4.86 -15.18
N VAL A 26 30.77 3.64 -15.13
CA VAL A 26 30.33 2.59 -14.23
C VAL A 26 30.32 3.06 -12.78
N GLN A 27 31.41 3.67 -12.35
CA GLN A 27 31.59 4.12 -10.97
C GLN A 27 30.49 5.12 -10.57
N ARG A 28 30.27 6.13 -11.39
CA ARG A 28 29.21 7.14 -11.17
C ARG A 28 27.81 6.52 -11.23
N ALA A 29 27.55 5.68 -12.22
CA ALA A 29 26.25 5.04 -12.42
C ALA A 29 25.88 4.11 -11.26
N VAL A 30 26.81 3.30 -10.77
CA VAL A 30 26.60 2.40 -9.65
C VAL A 30 26.37 3.16 -8.35
N HIS A 31 27.18 4.19 -8.06
CA HIS A 31 26.98 5.01 -6.87
C HIS A 31 25.60 5.71 -6.91
N HIS A 32 25.21 6.24 -8.06
CA HIS A 32 23.88 6.84 -8.22
C HIS A 32 22.74 5.83 -8.03
N ALA A 33 22.89 4.62 -8.58
CA ALA A 33 21.93 3.53 -8.37
C ALA A 33 21.79 3.15 -6.90
N TRP A 34 22.89 3.09 -6.15
CA TRP A 34 22.85 2.82 -4.71
C TRP A 34 22.15 3.92 -3.91
N GLN A 35 22.40 5.19 -4.23
CA GLN A 35 21.70 6.32 -3.61
C GLN A 35 20.20 6.26 -3.87
N LYS A 36 19.80 6.00 -5.13
CA LYS A 36 18.39 5.80 -5.51
C LYS A 36 17.75 4.62 -4.78
N SER A 37 18.46 3.51 -4.69
CA SER A 37 17.99 2.31 -3.97
C SER A 37 17.76 2.59 -2.48
N TYR A 38 18.66 3.32 -1.82
CA TYR A 38 18.48 3.72 -0.43
C TYR A 38 17.22 4.56 -0.25
N THR A 39 17.04 5.60 -1.06
CA THR A 39 15.87 6.47 -1.03
C THR A 39 14.59 5.69 -1.30
N SER A 40 14.58 4.82 -2.32
CA SER A 40 13.41 4.00 -2.68
C SER A 40 13.01 3.04 -1.57
N ARG A 41 13.96 2.42 -0.87
CA ARG A 41 13.63 1.57 0.30
C ARG A 41 12.98 2.36 1.44
N ARG A 42 13.33 3.64 1.62
CA ARG A 42 12.68 4.51 2.63
C ARG A 42 11.26 4.88 2.21
N LEU A 43 11.03 5.09 0.93
CA LEU A 43 9.72 5.45 0.38
C LEU A 43 8.77 4.24 0.20
N ALA A 44 9.30 3.03 0.08
CA ALA A 44 8.52 1.82 -0.21
C ALA A 44 7.30 1.62 0.71
N ARG A 45 7.43 1.96 2.00
CA ARG A 45 6.32 1.85 2.95
C ARG A 45 5.14 2.76 2.59
N ARG A 46 5.42 3.97 2.09
CA ARG A 46 4.40 4.92 1.64
C ARG A 46 3.71 4.43 0.37
N ASP A 47 4.49 3.90 -0.55
CA ASP A 47 4.02 3.40 -1.84
C ASP A 47 3.10 2.19 -1.63
N TYR A 48 3.53 1.19 -0.87
CA TYR A 48 2.70 0.03 -0.53
C TYR A 48 1.41 0.42 0.20
N ARG A 49 1.47 1.39 1.13
CA ARG A 49 0.26 1.87 1.79
C ARG A 49 -0.72 2.50 0.78
N GLY A 50 -0.23 3.25 -0.20
CA GLY A 50 -1.04 3.78 -1.29
C GLY A 50 -1.74 2.69 -2.09
N GLU A 51 -1.01 1.63 -2.46
CA GLU A 51 -1.56 0.47 -3.17
C GLU A 51 -2.63 -0.27 -2.35
N TRP A 52 -2.41 -0.51 -1.07
CA TRP A 52 -3.41 -1.15 -0.20
C TRP A 52 -4.70 -0.34 -0.14
N ILE A 53 -4.59 0.98 0.01
CA ILE A 53 -5.75 1.89 0.03
C ILE A 53 -6.53 1.80 -1.28
N GLN A 54 -5.85 1.78 -2.43
CA GLN A 54 -6.50 1.65 -3.73
C GLN A 54 -7.23 0.32 -3.88
N ARG A 55 -6.61 -0.80 -3.49
CA ARG A 55 -7.24 -2.13 -3.56
C ARG A 55 -8.47 -2.23 -2.65
N ILE A 56 -8.38 -1.76 -1.41
CA ILE A 56 -9.50 -1.74 -0.47
C ILE A 56 -10.62 -0.87 -1.03
N ASN A 57 -10.32 0.31 -1.57
CA ASN A 57 -11.33 1.20 -2.13
C ASN A 57 -12.02 0.59 -3.35
N ALA A 58 -11.27 -0.06 -4.24
CA ALA A 58 -11.85 -0.75 -5.39
C ALA A 58 -12.80 -1.87 -4.97
N GLY A 59 -12.39 -2.71 -4.01
CA GLY A 59 -13.24 -3.77 -3.46
C GLY A 59 -14.48 -3.23 -2.73
N ALA A 60 -14.31 -2.21 -1.90
CA ALA A 60 -15.41 -1.60 -1.15
C ALA A 60 -16.48 -0.98 -2.08
N ARG A 61 -16.05 -0.33 -3.17
CA ARG A 61 -16.96 0.27 -4.16
C ARG A 61 -17.81 -0.76 -4.91
N GLN A 62 -17.33 -1.98 -5.10
CA GLN A 62 -18.14 -3.06 -5.66
C GLN A 62 -19.36 -3.37 -4.79
N PHE A 63 -19.22 -3.17 -3.47
CA PHE A 63 -20.30 -3.34 -2.50
C PHE A 63 -20.97 -2.02 -2.07
N GLY A 64 -20.75 -0.94 -2.82
CA GLY A 64 -21.38 0.36 -2.62
C GLY A 64 -20.92 1.16 -1.40
N MET A 65 -19.70 0.89 -0.90
CA MET A 65 -19.06 1.66 0.18
C MET A 65 -17.77 2.34 -0.28
N ARG A 66 -17.37 3.39 0.43
CA ARG A 66 -16.10 4.08 0.23
C ARG A 66 -15.06 3.54 1.19
N TYR A 67 -13.79 3.66 0.83
CA TYR A 67 -12.67 3.30 1.70
C TYR A 67 -12.77 3.93 3.10
N SER A 68 -13.10 5.23 3.17
CA SER A 68 -13.23 5.97 4.43
C SER A 68 -14.32 5.41 5.36
N GLU A 69 -15.42 4.93 4.78
CA GLU A 69 -16.52 4.31 5.52
C GLU A 69 -16.11 2.95 6.08
N VAL A 70 -15.45 2.12 5.26
CA VAL A 70 -14.96 0.80 5.69
C VAL A 70 -13.94 0.94 6.82
N VAL A 71 -12.94 1.81 6.66
CA VAL A 71 -11.88 2.03 7.67
C VAL A 71 -12.40 2.63 8.96
N ARG A 72 -13.51 3.36 8.91
CA ARG A 72 -14.19 3.89 10.11
C ARG A 72 -15.10 2.83 10.72
N GLY A 73 -15.88 2.11 9.92
CA GLY A 73 -16.89 1.17 10.39
C GLY A 73 -16.32 -0.10 11.03
N LEU A 74 -15.20 -0.62 10.51
CA LEU A 74 -14.58 -1.84 11.06
C LEU A 74 -14.10 -1.68 12.50
N PRO A 75 -13.30 -0.66 12.87
CA PRO A 75 -12.92 -0.45 14.26
C PRO A 75 -14.11 -0.16 15.18
N ALA A 76 -15.14 0.57 14.69
CA ALA A 76 -16.37 0.82 15.44
C ALA A 76 -17.14 -0.50 15.71
N ALA A 77 -17.01 -1.49 14.84
CA ALA A 77 -17.56 -2.83 15.04
C ALA A 77 -16.63 -3.76 15.87
N GLY A 78 -15.51 -3.24 16.39
CA GLY A 78 -14.53 -4.02 17.15
C GLY A 78 -13.59 -4.89 16.30
N ILE A 79 -13.51 -4.65 14.99
CA ILE A 79 -12.67 -5.40 14.06
C ILE A 79 -11.41 -4.59 13.74
N GLU A 80 -10.27 -5.00 14.30
CA GLU A 80 -8.97 -4.35 14.12
C GLU A 80 -8.12 -5.11 13.10
N LEU A 81 -8.37 -4.90 11.82
CA LEU A 81 -7.55 -5.43 10.73
C LEU A 81 -6.69 -4.32 10.10
N ASN A 82 -5.41 -4.63 9.86
CA ASN A 82 -4.53 -3.68 9.18
C ASN A 82 -4.85 -3.59 7.68
N ARG A 83 -4.40 -2.51 7.03
CA ARG A 83 -4.67 -2.26 5.61
C ARG A 83 -4.09 -3.30 4.68
N ARG A 84 -2.96 -3.91 5.04
CA ARG A 84 -2.34 -4.97 4.26
C ARG A 84 -3.28 -6.18 4.18
N VAL A 85 -3.73 -6.69 5.32
CA VAL A 85 -4.65 -7.84 5.39
C VAL A 85 -5.96 -7.51 4.66
N LEU A 86 -6.55 -6.34 4.88
CA LEU A 86 -7.77 -5.91 4.19
C LEU A 86 -7.59 -5.87 2.66
N SER A 87 -6.43 -5.42 2.17
CA SER A 87 -6.14 -5.38 0.74
C SER A 87 -5.95 -6.77 0.14
N GLU A 88 -5.36 -7.69 0.89
CA GLU A 88 -5.20 -9.09 0.50
C GLU A 88 -6.58 -9.77 0.42
N LEU A 89 -7.41 -9.61 1.45
CA LEU A 89 -8.79 -10.14 1.46
C LEU A 89 -9.63 -9.59 0.30
N ALA A 90 -9.53 -8.29 0.03
CA ALA A 90 -10.23 -7.67 -1.09
C ALA A 90 -9.84 -8.27 -2.46
N ALA A 91 -8.60 -8.74 -2.62
CA ALA A 91 -8.10 -9.31 -3.86
C ALA A 91 -8.32 -10.83 -3.97
N THR A 92 -8.16 -11.57 -2.87
CA THR A 92 -8.14 -13.05 -2.87
C THR A 92 -9.43 -13.67 -2.38
N GLU A 93 -10.13 -13.01 -1.45
CA GLU A 93 -11.31 -13.54 -0.78
C GLU A 93 -12.49 -12.56 -0.80
N PRO A 94 -13.15 -12.36 -1.96
CA PRO A 94 -14.20 -11.36 -2.10
C PRO A 94 -15.42 -11.61 -1.20
N PHE A 95 -15.75 -12.85 -0.89
CA PHE A 95 -16.87 -13.18 0.00
C PHE A 95 -16.60 -12.78 1.45
N THR A 96 -15.41 -13.10 1.97
CA THR A 96 -14.96 -12.68 3.30
C THR A 96 -14.90 -11.16 3.40
N PHE A 97 -14.36 -10.51 2.37
CA PHE A 97 -14.30 -9.05 2.32
C PHE A 97 -15.68 -8.42 2.26
N LYS A 98 -16.65 -9.00 1.53
CA LYS A 98 -18.04 -8.57 1.51
C LYS A 98 -18.66 -8.60 2.90
N ALA A 99 -18.48 -9.69 3.65
CA ALA A 99 -18.99 -9.79 5.02
C ALA A 99 -18.44 -8.67 5.94
N LEU A 100 -17.14 -8.36 5.81
CA LEU A 100 -16.54 -7.25 6.55
C LEU A 100 -17.13 -5.89 6.17
N VAL A 101 -17.38 -5.65 4.89
CA VAL A 101 -18.01 -4.42 4.40
C VAL A 101 -19.45 -4.29 4.90
N GLU A 102 -20.22 -5.38 4.90
CA GLU A 102 -21.59 -5.41 5.42
C GLU A 102 -21.64 -5.13 6.94
N THR A 103 -20.72 -5.71 7.71
CA THR A 103 -20.57 -5.45 9.14
C THR A 103 -20.25 -3.97 9.40
N ALA A 104 -19.30 -3.40 8.66
CA ALA A 104 -18.97 -1.98 8.75
C ALA A 104 -20.16 -1.08 8.40
N ARG A 105 -20.95 -1.44 7.40
CA ARG A 105 -22.16 -0.72 6.99
C ARG A 105 -23.20 -0.72 8.12
N ALA A 106 -23.53 -1.89 8.65
CA ALA A 106 -24.51 -2.04 9.71
C ALA A 106 -24.15 -1.19 10.95
N GLN A 107 -22.87 -1.19 11.32
CA GLN A 107 -22.38 -0.38 12.43
C GLN A 107 -22.52 1.11 12.19
N LEU A 108 -22.16 1.60 10.99
CA LEU A 108 -22.31 3.02 10.65
C LEU A 108 -23.77 3.47 10.56
N GLU A 109 -24.66 2.60 10.11
CA GLU A 109 -26.11 2.87 10.10
C GLU A 109 -26.67 2.97 11.52
N ALA A 110 -26.26 2.07 12.43
CA ALA A 110 -26.60 2.12 13.83
C ALA A 110 -26.12 3.42 14.52
N GLU A 111 -24.87 3.82 14.25
CA GLU A 111 -24.34 5.10 14.74
C GLU A 111 -25.13 6.32 14.21
N ARG A 112 -25.47 6.31 12.92
CA ARG A 112 -26.29 7.39 12.31
C ARG A 112 -27.68 7.46 12.91
N ALA A 113 -28.32 6.32 13.17
CA ALA A 113 -29.63 6.25 13.80
C ALA A 113 -29.59 6.75 15.25
N ALA A 114 -28.59 6.34 16.02
CA ALA A 114 -28.40 6.82 17.40
C ALA A 114 -28.18 8.34 17.46
N ARG A 115 -27.37 8.87 16.52
CA ARG A 115 -27.12 10.31 16.43
C ARG A 115 -28.37 11.10 16.07
N LYS A 116 -29.20 10.59 15.15
CA LYS A 116 -30.50 11.26 14.82
C LYS A 116 -31.43 11.31 16.03
N LYS A 117 -31.59 10.19 16.74
CA LYS A 117 -32.40 10.15 17.98
C LYS A 117 -31.91 11.14 19.06
N ALA A 118 -30.59 11.27 19.21
CA ALA A 118 -30.00 12.20 20.17
C ALA A 118 -30.21 13.68 19.80
N VAL A 119 -30.39 13.98 18.51
CA VAL A 119 -30.71 15.35 18.04
C VAL A 119 -32.19 15.65 18.22
N GLU A 120 -33.09 14.68 17.99
CA GLU A 120 -34.55 14.83 18.17
C GLU A 120 -34.97 14.99 19.61
N LEU A 121 -34.13 14.53 20.57
CA LEU A 121 -34.37 14.64 22.01
C LEU A 121 -33.85 15.95 22.65
N ARG A 122 -33.29 16.87 21.85
CA ARG A 122 -32.79 18.18 22.30
C ARG A 122 -33.74 19.32 21.96
#